data_99282ef7e35adefc82b6bacfd02fd661
#
_entry.id   99282ef7e35adefc82b6bacfd02fd661
#
_cell.length_a   1.000
_cell.length_b   1.000
_cell.length_c   1.000
_cell.angle_alpha   90.00
_cell.angle_beta   90.00
_cell.angle_gamma   90.00
#
_symmetry.space_group_name_H-M   'P 1'
#
loop_
_entity.id
_entity.type
_entity.pdbx_description
1 polymer ?
#
loop_
_entity_poly.entity_id
_entity_poly.type
_entity_poly.pdbx_seq_one_letter_code
_entity_poly.pdbx_strand_id
1 'polypeptide(L)'
;HEQSSTWAEIPYKFEAGTQNIAGAVGLGAAVDYLTGIGMDAVHEHEQQLVNYLLPKMEAIDGVQVYGPQDPAKHTGVIAFNLENLHPHDVATALDMEGVAVRAGHHCAQPLMAYLGLTATARASFYLYNTQADADRLLVAIQETKEFFNHGSRKTK
;
A
#
# COMPACT_ATOMS: atom_id res chain seq x y z
N HIS A 1 38.04 2.84 25.64
CA HIS A 1 38.77 3.87 26.40
C HIS A 1 37.88 5.09 26.63
N GLU A 2 38.07 5.78 27.75
CA GLU A 2 37.19 6.93 28.11
C GLU A 2 37.27 8.11 27.12
N GLN A 3 38.43 8.29 26.48
CA GLN A 3 38.66 9.42 25.56
C GLN A 3 38.93 9.03 24.12
N SER A 4 38.81 7.73 23.79
CA SER A 4 38.98 7.25 22.41
C SER A 4 38.12 6.02 22.16
N SER A 5 37.72 5.83 20.93
CA SER A 5 37.01 4.62 20.48
C SER A 5 37.69 4.03 19.26
N THR A 6 37.58 2.73 19.14
CA THR A 6 38.01 1.99 17.94
C THR A 6 36.82 1.19 17.43
N TRP A 7 36.83 0.93 16.13
CA TRP A 7 35.79 0.13 15.52
C TRP A 7 35.99 -1.36 15.86
N ALA A 8 34.91 -2.04 16.16
CA ALA A 8 34.92 -3.49 16.26
C ALA A 8 35.14 -4.15 14.91
N GLU A 9 35.50 -5.43 14.91
CA GLU A 9 35.55 -6.22 13.68
C GLU A 9 34.16 -6.46 13.09
N ILE A 10 34.12 -6.70 11.79
CA ILE A 10 32.88 -7.08 11.08
C ILE A 10 32.44 -8.48 11.58
N PRO A 11 31.16 -8.70 11.90
CA PRO A 11 29.99 -7.83 11.69
C PRO A 11 29.69 -6.85 12.84
N TYR A 12 30.33 -6.99 13.99
CA TYR A 12 29.99 -6.30 15.23
C TYR A 12 30.11 -4.77 15.17
N LYS A 13 30.96 -4.25 14.28
CA LYS A 13 31.06 -2.79 14.07
C LYS A 13 29.75 -2.14 13.59
N PHE A 14 28.81 -2.92 13.04
CA PHE A 14 27.52 -2.46 12.57
C PHE A 14 26.39 -2.67 13.60
N GLU A 15 26.70 -3.26 14.75
CA GLU A 15 25.75 -3.54 15.81
C GLU A 15 25.83 -2.47 16.90
N ALA A 16 24.69 -1.86 17.24
CA ALA A 16 24.65 -0.76 18.21
C ALA A 16 24.44 -1.21 19.66
N GLY A 17 24.31 -2.50 19.91
CA GLY A 17 24.07 -3.09 21.25
C GLY A 17 23.41 -4.45 21.14
N THR A 18 22.54 -4.82 22.10
CA THR A 18 21.81 -6.08 22.07
C THR A 18 20.93 -6.18 20.82
N GLN A 19 21.12 -7.23 20.06
CA GLN A 19 20.40 -7.48 18.81
C GLN A 19 18.92 -7.78 19.07
N ASN A 20 18.08 -7.53 18.08
CA ASN A 20 16.65 -7.86 18.10
C ASN A 20 16.43 -9.37 17.88
N ILE A 21 16.72 -10.17 18.89
CA ILE A 21 16.67 -11.64 18.82
C ILE A 21 15.23 -12.11 18.58
N ALA A 22 14.25 -11.53 19.27
CA ALA A 22 12.84 -11.88 19.10
C ALA A 22 12.34 -11.59 17.67
N GLY A 23 12.76 -10.45 17.10
CA GLY A 23 12.43 -10.12 15.71
C GLY A 23 13.08 -11.07 14.70
N ALA A 24 14.33 -11.50 14.93
CA ALA A 24 15.01 -12.45 14.06
C ALA A 24 14.31 -13.82 14.08
N VAL A 25 13.96 -14.34 15.27
CA VAL A 25 13.21 -15.60 15.41
C VAL A 25 11.82 -15.50 14.77
N GLY A 26 11.12 -14.38 15.00
CA GLY A 26 9.80 -14.13 14.39
C GLY A 26 9.87 -14.06 12.86
N LEU A 27 10.90 -13.42 12.31
CA LEU A 27 11.12 -13.39 10.85
C LEU A 27 11.38 -14.79 10.28
N GLY A 28 12.19 -15.61 10.97
CA GLY A 28 12.42 -17.02 10.61
C GLY A 28 11.11 -17.80 10.52
N ALA A 29 10.26 -17.70 11.55
CA ALA A 29 8.95 -18.34 11.57
C ALA A 29 8.03 -17.85 10.43
N ALA A 30 8.08 -16.55 10.10
CA ALA A 30 7.31 -15.99 8.98
C ALA A 30 7.80 -16.54 7.62
N VAL A 31 9.12 -16.70 7.44
CA VAL A 31 9.71 -17.32 6.25
C VAL A 31 9.25 -18.76 6.11
N ASP A 32 9.29 -19.54 7.18
CA ASP A 32 8.82 -20.93 7.18
C ASP A 32 7.34 -21.04 6.85
N TYR A 33 6.51 -20.15 7.40
CA TYR A 33 5.08 -20.07 7.12
C TYR A 33 4.80 -19.78 5.63
N LEU A 34 5.44 -18.76 5.06
CA LEU A 34 5.27 -18.41 3.66
C LEU A 34 5.82 -19.49 2.71
N THR A 35 6.93 -20.11 3.09
CA THR A 35 7.49 -21.25 2.33
C THR A 35 6.54 -22.44 2.33
N GLY A 36 5.84 -22.69 3.43
CA GLY A 36 4.83 -23.73 3.55
C GLY A 36 3.60 -23.50 2.69
N ILE A 37 3.20 -22.24 2.46
CA ILE A 37 2.14 -21.86 1.51
C ILE A 37 2.65 -21.97 0.07
N GLY A 38 3.88 -21.56 -0.18
CA GLY A 38 4.49 -21.40 -1.48
C GLY A 38 4.31 -19.99 -2.05
N MET A 39 5.41 -19.35 -2.42
CA MET A 39 5.40 -17.96 -2.92
C MET A 39 4.67 -17.82 -4.26
N ASP A 40 4.67 -18.87 -5.08
CA ASP A 40 3.92 -18.87 -6.35
C ASP A 40 2.41 -18.82 -6.08
N ALA A 41 1.91 -19.56 -5.08
CA ALA A 41 0.50 -19.52 -4.68
C ALA A 41 0.11 -18.14 -4.10
N VAL A 42 0.99 -17.51 -3.32
CA VAL A 42 0.78 -16.15 -2.82
C VAL A 42 0.68 -15.17 -4.00
N HIS A 43 1.61 -15.24 -4.95
CA HIS A 43 1.59 -14.38 -6.14
C HIS A 43 0.35 -14.59 -7.01
N GLU A 44 -0.05 -15.84 -7.23
CA GLU A 44 -1.27 -16.16 -7.99
C GLU A 44 -2.51 -15.57 -7.33
N HIS A 45 -2.63 -15.67 -6.01
CA HIS A 45 -3.73 -15.07 -5.26
C HIS A 45 -3.75 -13.53 -5.39
N GLU A 46 -2.61 -12.86 -5.25
CA GLU A 46 -2.50 -11.41 -5.48
C GLU A 46 -2.91 -11.04 -6.90
N GLN A 47 -2.48 -11.82 -7.91
CA GLN A 47 -2.85 -11.60 -9.31
C GLN A 47 -4.35 -11.75 -9.55
N GLN A 48 -5.01 -12.71 -8.91
CA GLN A 48 -6.46 -12.88 -9.00
C GLN A 48 -7.19 -11.66 -8.47
N LEU A 49 -6.77 -11.10 -7.33
CA LEU A 49 -7.35 -9.89 -6.75
C LEU A 49 -7.13 -8.66 -7.65
N VAL A 50 -5.92 -8.48 -8.17
CA VAL A 50 -5.60 -7.36 -9.06
C VAL A 50 -6.34 -7.45 -10.39
N ASN A 51 -6.38 -8.62 -11.02
CA ASN A 51 -7.14 -8.87 -12.24
C ASN A 51 -8.64 -8.55 -12.08
N TYR A 52 -9.18 -8.81 -10.90
CA TYR A 52 -10.57 -8.50 -10.57
C TYR A 52 -10.80 -7.01 -10.34
N LEU A 53 -9.91 -6.37 -9.60
CA LEU A 53 -10.10 -5.02 -9.06
C LEU A 53 -9.68 -3.91 -10.03
N LEU A 54 -8.53 -4.05 -10.68
CA LEU A 54 -7.91 -2.99 -11.49
C LEU A 54 -8.87 -2.44 -12.56
N PRO A 55 -9.49 -3.26 -13.42
CA PRO A 55 -10.40 -2.75 -14.45
C PRO A 55 -11.66 -2.08 -13.86
N LYS A 56 -12.10 -2.51 -12.68
CA LYS A 56 -13.24 -1.90 -11.99
C LYS A 56 -12.88 -0.54 -11.39
N MET A 57 -11.69 -0.38 -10.86
CA MET A 57 -11.21 0.92 -10.39
C MET A 57 -11.04 1.91 -11.55
N GLU A 58 -10.46 1.47 -12.66
CA GLU A 58 -10.30 2.31 -13.87
C GLU A 58 -11.64 2.73 -14.50
N ALA A 59 -12.68 1.92 -14.32
CA ALA A 59 -14.03 2.24 -14.81
C ALA A 59 -14.77 3.26 -13.93
N ILE A 60 -14.29 3.56 -12.73
CA ILE A 60 -14.90 4.60 -11.88
C ILE A 60 -14.43 5.97 -12.35
N ASP A 61 -15.37 6.78 -12.85
CA ASP A 61 -15.09 8.15 -13.26
C ASP A 61 -14.35 8.94 -12.17
N GLY A 62 -13.31 9.70 -12.55
CA GLY A 62 -12.48 10.48 -11.62
C GLY A 62 -11.53 9.67 -10.75
N VAL A 63 -11.42 8.35 -10.94
CA VAL A 63 -10.34 7.54 -10.37
C VAL A 63 -9.17 7.48 -11.34
N GLN A 64 -8.00 7.87 -10.89
CA GLN A 64 -6.76 7.74 -11.66
C GLN A 64 -5.88 6.69 -11.00
N VAL A 65 -5.67 5.57 -11.69
CA VAL A 65 -4.71 4.53 -11.26
C VAL A 65 -3.32 4.83 -11.81
N TYR A 66 -2.30 4.56 -11.04
CA TYR A 66 -0.88 4.72 -11.40
C TYR A 66 -0.17 3.38 -11.41
N GLY A 67 0.57 3.13 -12.46
CA GLY A 67 1.30 1.89 -12.67
C GLY A 67 1.04 1.28 -14.05
N PRO A 68 1.48 0.05 -14.28
CA PRO A 68 1.18 -0.66 -15.52
C PRO A 68 -0.34 -0.87 -15.69
N GLN A 69 -0.84 -0.74 -16.92
CA GLN A 69 -2.23 -1.07 -17.23
C GLN A 69 -2.46 -2.60 -17.34
N ASP A 70 -1.40 -3.35 -17.52
CA ASP A 70 -1.43 -4.80 -17.58
C ASP A 70 -1.43 -5.38 -16.16
N PRO A 71 -2.52 -6.00 -15.68
CA PRO A 71 -2.59 -6.56 -14.34
C PRO A 71 -1.48 -7.56 -14.02
N ALA A 72 -0.99 -8.29 -15.04
CA ALA A 72 0.10 -9.27 -14.86
C ALA A 72 1.44 -8.62 -14.45
N LYS A 73 1.56 -7.30 -14.55
CA LYS A 73 2.74 -6.53 -14.12
C LYS A 73 2.57 -5.87 -12.75
N HIS A 74 1.44 -6.10 -12.09
CA HIS A 74 1.20 -5.68 -10.73
C HIS A 74 1.58 -6.78 -9.73
N THR A 75 1.92 -6.37 -8.53
CA THR A 75 1.80 -7.18 -7.31
C THR A 75 0.47 -6.83 -6.63
N GLY A 76 0.19 -7.31 -5.44
CA GLY A 76 -1.01 -6.98 -4.66
C GLY A 76 -1.13 -5.50 -4.25
N VAL A 77 -0.60 -4.56 -5.05
CA VAL A 77 -0.56 -3.12 -4.72
C VAL A 77 -1.14 -2.30 -5.87
N ILE A 78 -2.09 -1.40 -5.54
CA ILE A 78 -2.65 -0.44 -6.48
C ILE A 78 -2.53 0.97 -5.91
N ALA A 79 -1.79 1.84 -6.61
CA ALA A 79 -1.69 3.26 -6.30
C ALA A 79 -2.72 4.03 -7.13
N PHE A 80 -3.45 4.95 -6.49
CA PHE A 80 -4.51 5.71 -7.16
C PHE A 80 -4.73 7.09 -6.53
N ASN A 81 -5.39 7.97 -7.25
CA ASN A 81 -5.94 9.22 -6.74
C ASN A 81 -7.40 9.38 -7.19
N LEU A 82 -8.14 10.18 -6.45
CA LEU A 82 -9.45 10.67 -6.83
C LEU A 82 -9.33 12.11 -7.31
N GLU A 83 -9.97 12.44 -8.42
CA GLU A 83 -9.93 13.77 -9.01
C GLU A 83 -10.38 14.83 -8.01
N ASN A 84 -9.62 15.94 -7.95
CA ASN A 84 -9.85 17.08 -7.05
C ASN A 84 -9.82 16.77 -5.54
N LEU A 85 -9.36 15.59 -5.12
CA LEU A 85 -9.22 15.23 -3.72
C LEU A 85 -7.75 14.95 -3.35
N HIS A 86 -7.33 15.47 -2.20
CA HIS A 86 -6.01 15.17 -1.70
C HIS A 86 -5.94 13.73 -1.18
N PRO A 87 -4.89 12.94 -1.46
CA PRO A 87 -4.79 11.53 -1.05
C PRO A 87 -4.96 11.29 0.45
N HIS A 88 -4.58 12.23 1.31
CA HIS A 88 -4.83 12.14 2.76
C HIS A 88 -6.31 12.25 3.11
N ASP A 89 -7.06 13.11 2.43
CA ASP A 89 -8.51 13.24 2.64
C ASP A 89 -9.23 11.96 2.16
N VAL A 90 -8.77 11.42 1.02
CA VAL A 90 -9.25 10.13 0.51
C VAL A 90 -9.01 9.02 1.53
N ALA A 91 -7.78 8.91 2.07
CA ALA A 91 -7.46 7.88 3.05
C ALA A 91 -8.29 8.03 4.34
N THR A 92 -8.52 9.27 4.79
CA THR A 92 -9.37 9.54 5.96
C THR A 92 -10.82 9.12 5.72
N ALA A 93 -11.38 9.44 4.55
CA ALA A 93 -12.75 9.06 4.22
C ALA A 93 -12.90 7.55 4.07
N LEU A 94 -11.94 6.87 3.43
CA LEU A 94 -11.92 5.41 3.31
C LEU A 94 -11.81 4.73 4.68
N ASP A 95 -11.03 5.29 5.61
CA ASP A 95 -10.89 4.77 6.98
C ASP A 95 -12.23 4.85 7.75
N MET A 96 -13.00 5.94 7.57
CA MET A 96 -14.35 6.07 8.14
C MET A 96 -15.30 4.98 7.63
N GLU A 97 -15.07 4.48 6.42
CA GLU A 97 -15.80 3.39 5.79
C GLU A 97 -15.20 1.99 6.10
N GLY A 98 -14.22 1.92 7.02
CA GLY A 98 -13.57 0.69 7.44
C GLY A 98 -12.55 0.14 6.43
N VAL A 99 -12.05 0.97 5.51
CA VAL A 99 -11.04 0.60 4.50
C VAL A 99 -9.74 1.35 4.75
N ALA A 100 -8.74 0.68 5.27
CA ALA A 100 -7.43 1.25 5.55
C ALA A 100 -6.57 1.26 4.27
N VAL A 101 -6.14 2.45 3.86
CA VAL A 101 -5.16 2.66 2.78
C VAL A 101 -4.02 3.55 3.26
N ARG A 102 -2.88 3.48 2.60
CA ARG A 102 -1.78 4.42 2.88
C ARG A 102 -1.85 5.60 1.93
N ALA A 103 -1.70 6.83 2.45
CA ALA A 103 -1.55 8.03 1.65
C ALA A 103 -0.16 8.65 1.81
N GLY A 104 0.36 9.27 0.77
CA GLY A 104 1.64 9.98 0.77
C GLY A 104 2.53 9.64 -0.42
N HIS A 105 3.82 9.90 -0.28
CA HIS A 105 4.83 9.61 -1.32
C HIS A 105 5.44 8.20 -1.22
N HIS A 106 5.01 7.38 -0.26
CA HIS A 106 5.39 5.96 -0.08
C HIS A 106 6.90 5.71 0.06
N CYS A 107 7.65 6.67 0.61
CA CYS A 107 9.12 6.68 0.65
C CYS A 107 9.76 6.63 -0.75
N ALA A 108 9.06 7.10 -1.78
CA ALA A 108 9.44 7.08 -3.19
C ALA A 108 9.31 8.47 -3.83
N GLN A 109 9.83 9.51 -3.17
CA GLN A 109 9.76 10.89 -3.67
C GLN A 109 10.28 11.07 -5.10
N PRO A 110 11.41 10.44 -5.52
CA PRO A 110 11.86 10.54 -6.90
C PRO A 110 10.86 9.99 -7.92
N LEU A 111 10.15 8.90 -7.59
CA LEU A 111 9.09 8.36 -8.43
C LEU A 111 7.89 9.31 -8.50
N MET A 112 7.48 9.90 -7.37
CA MET A 112 6.41 10.89 -7.37
C MET A 112 6.76 12.08 -8.25
N ALA A 113 7.98 12.61 -8.14
CA ALA A 113 8.46 13.70 -8.99
C ALA A 113 8.47 13.32 -10.49
N TYR A 114 8.91 12.11 -10.82
CA TYR A 114 8.88 11.58 -12.19
C TYR A 114 7.46 11.51 -12.76
N LEU A 115 6.49 11.10 -11.94
CA LEU A 115 5.07 11.02 -12.32
C LEU A 115 4.36 12.39 -12.28
N GLY A 116 5.02 13.46 -11.83
CA GLY A 116 4.41 14.79 -11.65
C GLY A 116 3.40 14.85 -10.51
N LEU A 117 3.55 13.99 -9.50
CA LEU A 117 2.64 13.85 -8.37
C LEU A 117 3.29 14.29 -7.06
N THR A 118 2.47 14.77 -6.12
CA THR A 118 2.90 15.04 -4.74
C THR A 118 2.70 13.82 -3.85
N ALA A 119 1.63 13.08 -4.05
CA ALA A 119 1.23 11.92 -3.26
C ALA A 119 0.22 11.06 -4.02
N THR A 120 0.05 9.81 -3.56
CA THR A 120 -1.06 8.93 -3.96
C THR A 120 -1.67 8.23 -2.75
N ALA A 121 -2.91 7.76 -2.87
CA ALA A 121 -3.44 6.70 -2.03
C ALA A 121 -2.95 5.34 -2.55
N ARG A 122 -2.76 4.37 -1.66
CA ARG A 122 -2.27 3.02 -2.01
C ARG A 122 -3.07 1.96 -1.28
N ALA A 123 -3.81 1.16 -2.01
CA ALA A 123 -4.40 -0.08 -1.53
C ALA A 123 -3.37 -1.21 -1.66
N SER A 124 -3.24 -2.04 -0.62
CA SER A 124 -2.32 -3.17 -0.59
C SER A 124 -3.07 -4.42 -0.16
N PHE A 125 -2.99 -5.45 -0.96
CA PHE A 125 -3.60 -6.76 -0.73
C PHE A 125 -2.52 -7.80 -0.50
N TYR A 126 -2.83 -8.81 0.29
CA TYR A 126 -1.94 -9.92 0.53
C TYR A 126 -2.73 -11.24 0.66
N LEU A 127 -2.05 -12.31 1.02
CA LEU A 127 -2.57 -13.67 1.08
C LEU A 127 -3.85 -13.87 1.93
N TYR A 128 -4.16 -12.93 2.80
CA TYR A 128 -5.35 -12.99 3.68
C TYR A 128 -6.54 -12.13 3.18
N ASN A 129 -6.34 -11.31 2.15
CA ASN A 129 -7.43 -10.53 1.59
C ASN A 129 -8.28 -11.36 0.64
N THR A 130 -9.55 -11.00 0.53
CA THR A 130 -10.54 -11.68 -0.29
C THR A 130 -11.12 -10.75 -1.35
N GLN A 131 -11.88 -11.30 -2.28
CA GLN A 131 -12.64 -10.50 -3.24
C GLN A 131 -13.64 -9.56 -2.54
N ALA A 132 -14.19 -9.95 -1.40
CA ALA A 132 -15.10 -9.10 -0.62
C ALA A 132 -14.39 -7.84 -0.10
N ASP A 133 -13.09 -7.93 0.26
CA ASP A 133 -12.29 -6.75 0.64
C ASP A 133 -12.09 -5.82 -0.55
N ALA A 134 -11.86 -6.38 -1.75
CA ALA A 134 -11.76 -5.61 -2.98
C ALA A 134 -13.08 -4.92 -3.34
N ASP A 135 -14.21 -5.61 -3.20
CA ASP A 135 -15.55 -5.04 -3.40
C ASP A 135 -15.84 -3.92 -2.39
N ARG A 136 -15.44 -4.11 -1.12
CA ARG A 136 -15.59 -3.05 -0.09
C ARG A 136 -14.79 -1.81 -0.44
N LEU A 137 -13.56 -1.94 -0.95
CA LEU A 137 -12.76 -0.80 -1.44
C LEU A 137 -13.50 -0.05 -2.57
N LEU A 138 -14.06 -0.76 -3.55
CA LEU A 138 -14.80 -0.12 -4.66
C LEU A 138 -16.01 0.68 -4.16
N VAL A 139 -16.78 0.10 -3.23
CA VAL A 139 -17.92 0.78 -2.61
C VAL A 139 -17.46 2.01 -1.84
N ALA A 140 -16.44 1.88 -0.99
CA ALA A 140 -15.91 2.97 -0.19
C ALA A 140 -15.34 4.13 -1.05
N ILE A 141 -14.72 3.83 -2.20
CA ILE A 141 -14.29 4.86 -3.16
C ILE A 141 -15.50 5.63 -3.70
N GLN A 142 -16.60 4.96 -4.05
CA GLN A 142 -17.82 5.62 -4.52
C GLN A 142 -18.46 6.49 -3.44
N GLU A 143 -18.60 5.95 -2.23
CA GLU A 143 -19.13 6.68 -1.06
C GLU A 143 -18.28 7.91 -0.73
N THR A 144 -16.95 7.79 -0.79
CA THR A 144 -16.01 8.92 -0.63
C THR A 144 -16.26 10.01 -1.67
N LYS A 145 -16.38 9.65 -2.94
CA LYS A 145 -16.70 10.62 -4.02
C LYS A 145 -18.02 11.32 -3.79
N GLU A 146 -19.06 10.60 -3.42
CA GLU A 146 -20.39 11.16 -3.14
C GLU A 146 -20.34 12.13 -1.97
N PHE A 147 -19.65 11.78 -0.88
CA PHE A 147 -19.47 12.63 0.29
C PHE A 147 -18.88 14.00 -0.07
N PHE A 148 -17.78 14.02 -0.80
CA PHE A 148 -17.12 15.29 -1.19
C PHE A 148 -17.90 16.07 -2.25
N ASN A 149 -18.59 15.41 -3.15
CA ASN A 149 -19.44 16.07 -4.16
C ASN A 149 -20.66 16.76 -3.53
N HIS A 150 -21.28 16.19 -2.50
CA HIS A 150 -22.40 16.80 -1.79
C HIS A 150 -21.96 17.97 -0.89
N GLY A 151 -20.76 17.90 -0.30
CA GLY A 151 -20.15 19.00 0.46
C GLY A 151 -19.89 20.25 -0.40
N SER A 152 -19.43 20.06 -1.62
CA SER A 152 -19.14 21.13 -2.58
C SER A 152 -20.38 21.88 -3.09
N ARG A 153 -21.56 21.27 -3.08
CA ARG A 153 -22.83 21.91 -3.53
C ARG A 153 -23.47 22.85 -2.48
N LYS A 154 -23.05 22.81 -1.24
CA LYS A 154 -23.61 23.65 -0.15
C LYS A 154 -22.90 24.99 0.04
N THR A 155 -21.87 25.30 -0.74
CA THR A 155 -21.05 26.51 -0.62
C THR A 155 -21.16 27.46 -1.83
N LYS A 156 -22.33 27.48 -2.50
CA LYS A 156 -22.66 28.51 -3.50
C LYS A 156 -23.85 29.34 -3.06
#